data_9f50473d603910db8478bf3e5e6b1d8f
#
_entry.id   9f50473d603910db8478bf3e5e6b1d8f
#
_cell.length_a   1.000
_cell.length_b   1.000
_cell.length_c   1.000
_cell.angle_alpha   90.00
_cell.angle_beta   90.00
_cell.angle_gamma   90.00
#
_symmetry.space_group_name_H-M   'P 1'
#
loop_
_entity.id
_entity.type
_entity.pdbx_description
1 polymer ?
#
loop_
_entity_poly.entity_id
_entity_poly.type
_entity_poly.pdbx_seq_one_letter_code
_entity_poly.pdbx_strand_id
1 'polypeptide(L)'
;ELLLPATYVTGSSERMLLYRELDGLTLDKDVDAFRARLEDRFGPIPPETEELLRIVPLRRLAARLGTEKVFLKGGRMTLFFVSNPDSPYYQSQAFGKVIAYMMKYTRRCDLREQNGKRSMVVKDVTTVEEAVSVLQEIVAMQVEE
;
A
#
# COMPACT_ATOMS: atom_id res chain seq x y z
N GLU A 1 -11.21 1.19 9.31
CA GLU A 1 -9.93 1.68 9.78
C GLU A 1 -9.00 0.55 10.18
N LEU A 2 -7.72 0.78 9.93
CA LEU A 2 -6.68 -0.21 10.23
C LEU A 2 -6.11 0.10 11.60
N LEU A 3 -6.39 -0.77 12.57
CA LEU A 3 -5.94 -0.54 13.94
C LEU A 3 -5.73 -1.85 14.70
N LEU A 4 -5.03 -1.72 15.81
CA LEU A 4 -4.93 -2.77 16.81
C LEU A 4 -6.16 -2.63 17.71
N PRO A 5 -7.09 -3.60 17.71
CA PRO A 5 -8.29 -3.48 18.56
C PRO A 5 -7.92 -3.43 20.05
N ALA A 6 -8.62 -2.59 20.80
CA ALA A 6 -8.43 -2.52 22.25
C ALA A 6 -8.78 -3.83 22.96
N THR A 7 -9.58 -4.66 22.31
CA THR A 7 -9.91 -6.01 22.81
C THR A 7 -8.74 -6.98 22.62
N TYR A 8 -7.83 -6.67 21.73
CA TYR A 8 -6.63 -7.50 21.46
C TYR A 8 -5.42 -7.00 22.25
N VAL A 9 -5.11 -5.72 22.16
CA VAL A 9 -4.05 -5.07 22.94
C VAL A 9 -4.71 -4.00 23.80
N THR A 10 -4.92 -4.28 25.07
CA THR A 10 -5.75 -3.45 25.96
C THR A 10 -5.06 -2.16 26.39
N GLY A 11 -3.75 -2.13 26.51
CA GLY A 11 -3.01 -0.95 26.95
C GLY A 11 -2.82 0.07 25.82
N SER A 12 -3.30 1.31 26.00
CA SER A 12 -3.14 2.33 24.97
C SER A 12 -1.68 2.69 24.71
N SER A 13 -0.87 2.77 25.77
CA SER A 13 0.58 3.04 25.61
C SER A 13 1.27 1.92 24.85
N GLU A 14 0.87 0.69 25.10
CA GLU A 14 1.43 -0.48 24.42
C GLU A 14 1.05 -0.48 22.95
N ARG A 15 -0.21 -0.15 22.62
CA ARG A 15 -0.63 -0.02 21.23
C ARG A 15 0.20 1.02 20.49
N MET A 16 0.47 2.17 21.13
CA MET A 16 1.28 3.22 20.50
C MET A 16 2.70 2.76 20.21
N LEU A 17 3.32 2.01 21.11
CA LEU A 17 4.65 1.46 20.90
C LEU A 17 4.66 0.47 19.74
N LEU A 18 3.63 -0.37 19.65
CA LEU A 18 3.50 -1.33 18.56
C LEU A 18 3.29 -0.64 17.21
N TYR A 19 2.49 0.43 17.16
CA TYR A 19 2.34 1.22 15.94
C TYR A 19 3.66 1.82 15.49
N ARG A 20 4.46 2.36 16.43
CA ARG A 20 5.77 2.92 16.11
C ARG A 20 6.72 1.84 15.57
N GLU A 21 6.72 0.69 16.19
CA GLU A 21 7.55 -0.42 15.73
C GLU A 21 7.15 -0.81 14.31
N LEU A 22 5.84 -0.97 14.06
CA LEU A 22 5.32 -1.32 12.74
C LEU A 22 5.72 -0.30 11.68
N ASP A 23 5.68 0.98 12.03
CA ASP A 23 6.07 2.05 11.10
C ASP A 23 7.52 1.95 10.64
N GLY A 24 8.38 1.35 11.45
CA GLY A 24 9.79 1.17 11.11
C GLY A 24 10.09 -0.10 10.34
N LEU A 25 9.12 -0.98 10.17
CA LEU A 25 9.36 -2.25 9.47
C LEU A 25 9.32 -2.06 7.95
N THR A 26 10.24 -2.75 7.25
CA THR A 26 10.32 -2.69 5.79
C THR A 26 10.39 -4.07 5.15
N LEU A 27 10.97 -5.06 5.82
CA LEU A 27 11.21 -6.39 5.27
C LEU A 27 10.16 -7.38 5.74
N ASP A 28 9.80 -8.33 4.86
CA ASP A 28 8.82 -9.36 5.19
C ASP A 28 9.24 -10.20 6.40
N LYS A 29 10.53 -10.50 6.52
CA LYS A 29 11.03 -11.28 7.68
C LYS A 29 10.80 -10.54 8.99
N ASP A 30 10.88 -9.22 8.98
CA ASP A 30 10.67 -8.42 10.19
C ASP A 30 9.18 -8.35 10.52
N VAL A 31 8.32 -8.32 9.51
CA VAL A 31 6.87 -8.41 9.71
C VAL A 31 6.49 -9.76 10.29
N ASP A 32 7.08 -10.84 9.77
CA ASP A 32 6.83 -12.20 10.28
C ASP A 32 7.26 -12.33 11.73
N ALA A 33 8.41 -11.76 12.09
CA ALA A 33 8.89 -11.76 13.47
C ALA A 33 7.96 -10.94 14.38
N PHE A 34 7.48 -9.81 13.91
CA PHE A 34 6.52 -8.95 14.62
C PHE A 34 5.21 -9.71 14.84
N ARG A 35 4.70 -10.36 13.80
CA ARG A 35 3.49 -11.19 13.89
C ARG A 35 3.65 -12.28 14.93
N ALA A 36 4.78 -12.99 14.94
CA ALA A 36 5.04 -14.05 15.89
C ALA A 36 5.03 -13.54 17.33
N ARG A 37 5.60 -12.36 17.58
CA ARG A 37 5.60 -11.75 18.90
C ARG A 37 4.19 -11.34 19.34
N LEU A 38 3.36 -10.84 18.41
CA LEU A 38 1.97 -10.51 18.71
C LEU A 38 1.20 -11.76 19.11
N GLU A 39 1.33 -12.84 18.34
CA GLU A 39 0.64 -14.09 18.64
C GLU A 39 1.07 -14.68 19.97
N ASP A 40 2.36 -14.65 20.25
CA ASP A 40 2.91 -15.19 21.50
C ASP A 40 2.39 -14.42 22.72
N ARG A 41 2.27 -13.10 22.57
CA ARG A 41 1.93 -12.23 23.69
C ARG A 41 0.42 -11.99 23.86
N PHE A 42 -0.31 -11.90 22.76
CA PHE A 42 -1.73 -11.50 22.78
C PHE A 42 -2.68 -12.55 22.21
N GLY A 43 -2.16 -13.66 21.69
CA GLY A 43 -2.98 -14.72 21.09
C GLY A 43 -3.22 -14.52 19.60
N PRO A 44 -4.17 -15.29 19.02
CA PRO A 44 -4.42 -15.24 17.57
C PRO A 44 -4.67 -13.85 17.08
N ILE A 45 -4.06 -13.53 15.93
CA ILE A 45 -4.14 -12.17 15.35
C ILE A 45 -5.52 -11.94 14.72
N PRO A 46 -6.22 -10.86 15.11
CA PRO A 46 -7.52 -10.53 14.49
C PRO A 46 -7.35 -10.13 13.02
N PRO A 47 -8.41 -10.28 12.20
CA PRO A 47 -8.35 -9.86 10.79
C PRO A 47 -7.96 -8.40 10.60
N GLU A 48 -8.41 -7.49 11.46
CA GLU A 48 -8.07 -6.08 11.39
C GLU A 48 -6.58 -5.84 11.57
N THR A 49 -5.95 -6.64 12.44
CA THR A 49 -4.51 -6.55 12.67
C THR A 49 -3.72 -7.14 11.50
N GLU A 50 -4.21 -8.22 10.90
CA GLU A 50 -3.58 -8.75 9.67
C GLU A 50 -3.59 -7.69 8.56
N GLU A 51 -4.71 -6.97 8.40
CA GLU A 51 -4.78 -5.88 7.42
C GLU A 51 -3.79 -4.76 7.76
N LEU A 52 -3.62 -4.45 9.04
CA LEU A 52 -2.64 -3.45 9.46
C LEU A 52 -1.21 -3.90 9.09
N LEU A 53 -0.88 -5.17 9.29
CA LEU A 53 0.45 -5.68 8.95
C LEU A 53 0.72 -5.60 7.45
N ARG A 54 -0.30 -5.74 6.62
CA ARG A 54 -0.16 -5.65 5.15
C ARG A 54 0.22 -4.26 4.65
N ILE A 55 0.14 -3.24 5.49
CA ILE A 55 0.60 -1.89 5.12
C ILE A 55 2.09 -1.90 4.82
N VAL A 56 2.86 -2.76 5.46
CA VAL A 56 4.32 -2.81 5.25
C VAL A 56 4.66 -3.22 3.81
N PRO A 57 4.17 -4.37 3.28
CA PRO A 57 4.41 -4.68 1.87
C PRO A 57 3.74 -3.69 0.92
N LEU A 58 2.60 -3.12 1.30
CA LEU A 58 1.94 -2.10 0.48
C LEU A 58 2.87 -0.90 0.25
N ARG A 59 3.46 -0.37 1.32
CA ARG A 59 4.38 0.77 1.27
C ARG A 59 5.63 0.44 0.43
N ARG A 60 6.17 -0.76 0.59
CA ARG A 60 7.35 -1.19 -0.14
C ARG A 60 7.08 -1.26 -1.65
N LEU A 61 5.95 -1.85 -2.03
CA LEU A 61 5.55 -1.95 -3.44
C LEU A 61 5.27 -0.56 -4.02
N ALA A 62 4.59 0.30 -3.27
CA ALA A 62 4.33 1.67 -3.69
C ALA A 62 5.64 2.44 -3.93
N ALA A 63 6.62 2.27 -3.06
CA ALA A 63 7.93 2.90 -3.22
C ALA A 63 8.64 2.39 -4.48
N ARG A 64 8.51 1.10 -4.80
CA ARG A 64 9.08 0.54 -6.04
C ARG A 64 8.47 1.15 -7.29
N LEU A 65 7.22 1.58 -7.21
CA LEU A 65 6.52 2.23 -8.33
C LEU A 65 6.74 3.73 -8.35
N GLY A 66 7.49 4.27 -7.38
CA GLY A 66 7.79 5.70 -7.33
C GLY A 66 6.60 6.56 -6.95
N THR A 67 5.60 6.00 -6.29
CA THR A 67 4.45 6.78 -5.82
C THR A 67 4.81 7.53 -4.56
N GLU A 68 4.29 8.74 -4.42
CA GLU A 68 4.50 9.58 -3.24
C GLU A 68 3.54 9.23 -2.11
N LYS A 69 2.35 8.75 -2.47
CA LYS A 69 1.32 8.44 -1.49
C LYS A 69 0.34 7.44 -2.08
N VAL A 70 -0.16 6.54 -1.23
CA VAL A 70 -1.25 5.62 -1.55
C VAL A 70 -2.39 5.91 -0.60
N PHE A 71 -3.58 6.06 -1.15
CA PHE A 71 -4.77 6.36 -0.38
C PHE A 71 -5.87 5.35 -0.69
N LEU A 72 -6.38 4.68 0.34
CA LEU A 72 -7.40 3.66 0.19
C LEU A 72 -8.66 4.12 0.92
N LYS A 73 -9.72 4.41 0.17
CA LYS A 73 -10.98 4.90 0.74
C LYS A 73 -12.14 4.65 -0.21
N GLY A 74 -13.28 4.22 0.36
CA GLY A 74 -14.51 4.08 -0.39
C GLY A 74 -14.44 3.08 -1.54
N GLY A 75 -13.70 1.98 -1.36
CA GLY A 75 -13.54 0.97 -2.39
C GLY A 75 -12.63 1.37 -3.54
N ARG A 76 -11.81 2.42 -3.33
CA ARG A 76 -10.90 2.92 -4.35
C ARG A 76 -9.50 3.09 -3.77
N MET A 77 -8.50 2.76 -4.57
CA MET A 77 -7.11 3.03 -4.25
C MET A 77 -6.61 4.14 -5.16
N THR A 78 -6.06 5.20 -4.56
CA THR A 78 -5.47 6.30 -5.32
C THR A 78 -3.96 6.30 -5.14
N LEU A 79 -3.25 6.24 -6.25
CA LEU A 79 -1.78 6.34 -6.28
C LEU A 79 -1.41 7.76 -6.71
N PHE A 80 -0.70 8.49 -5.87
CA PHE A 80 -0.25 9.85 -6.19
C PHE A 80 1.17 9.83 -6.70
N PHE A 81 1.39 10.49 -7.83
CA PHE A 81 2.68 10.55 -8.49
C PHE A 81 3.36 11.90 -8.28
N VAL A 82 4.61 11.99 -8.70
CA VAL A 82 5.40 13.22 -8.65
C VAL A 82 4.63 14.37 -9.30
N SER A 83 4.55 15.52 -8.61
CA SER A 83 3.76 16.66 -9.09
C SER A 83 4.36 17.35 -10.30
N ASN A 84 5.70 17.34 -10.44
CA ASN A 84 6.35 18.02 -11.58
C ASN A 84 6.14 17.22 -12.86
N PRO A 85 5.38 17.75 -13.85
CA PRO A 85 5.11 17.01 -15.09
C PRO A 85 6.35 16.77 -15.94
N ASP A 86 7.42 17.51 -15.72
CA ASP A 86 8.69 17.36 -16.45
C ASP A 86 9.66 16.43 -15.76
N SER A 87 9.25 15.81 -14.63
CA SER A 87 10.09 14.86 -13.91
C SER A 87 10.46 13.66 -14.79
N PRO A 88 11.71 13.21 -14.73
CA PRO A 88 12.13 11.98 -15.42
C PRO A 88 11.31 10.75 -15.02
N TYR A 89 10.63 10.81 -13.88
CA TYR A 89 9.76 9.74 -13.44
C TYR A 89 8.78 9.31 -14.53
N TYR A 90 8.23 10.27 -15.30
CA TYR A 90 7.21 9.96 -16.30
C TYR A 90 7.77 9.24 -17.54
N GLN A 91 9.11 9.15 -17.67
CA GLN A 91 9.77 8.31 -18.67
C GLN A 91 10.38 7.05 -18.06
N SER A 92 10.15 6.82 -16.75
CA SER A 92 10.74 5.66 -16.06
C SER A 92 9.98 4.37 -16.36
N GLN A 93 10.64 3.24 -16.13
CA GLN A 93 9.98 1.93 -16.22
C GLN A 93 8.88 1.81 -15.16
N ALA A 94 9.09 2.40 -13.99
CA ALA A 94 8.09 2.35 -12.92
C ALA A 94 6.77 2.95 -13.39
N PHE A 95 6.79 4.14 -13.97
CA PHE A 95 5.57 4.76 -14.50
C PHE A 95 5.03 3.98 -15.70
N GLY A 96 5.91 3.45 -16.55
CA GLY A 96 5.54 2.59 -17.66
C GLY A 96 4.70 1.39 -17.22
N LYS A 97 5.06 0.79 -16.09
CA LYS A 97 4.30 -0.34 -15.50
C LYS A 97 2.91 0.11 -15.07
N VAL A 98 2.79 1.29 -14.48
CA VAL A 98 1.49 1.87 -14.10
C VAL A 98 0.61 2.04 -15.34
N ILE A 99 1.15 2.61 -16.40
CA ILE A 99 0.41 2.80 -17.66
C ILE A 99 0.01 1.47 -18.27
N ALA A 100 0.92 0.47 -18.27
CA ALA A 100 0.61 -0.86 -18.80
C ALA A 100 -0.56 -1.50 -18.05
N TYR A 101 -0.58 -1.36 -16.73
CA TYR A 101 -1.69 -1.86 -15.92
C TYR A 101 -3.00 -1.15 -16.28
N MET A 102 -2.95 0.18 -16.40
CA MET A 102 -4.13 0.96 -16.77
C MET A 102 -4.67 0.53 -18.13
N MET A 103 -3.79 0.29 -19.10
CA MET A 103 -4.19 -0.13 -20.44
C MET A 103 -4.82 -1.53 -20.45
N LYS A 104 -4.38 -2.39 -19.54
CA LYS A 104 -4.96 -3.73 -19.38
C LYS A 104 -6.33 -3.68 -18.70
N TYR A 105 -6.53 -2.74 -17.79
CA TYR A 105 -7.76 -2.61 -16.99
C TYR A 105 -8.38 -1.23 -17.14
N THR A 106 -8.68 -0.83 -18.38
CA THR A 106 -9.14 0.52 -18.70
C THR A 106 -10.42 0.94 -17.98
N ARG A 107 -11.30 0.00 -17.69
CA ARG A 107 -12.57 0.29 -17.00
C ARG A 107 -12.38 0.46 -15.50
N ARG A 108 -11.28 -0.05 -14.98
CA ARG A 108 -10.99 -0.03 -13.54
C ARG A 108 -10.14 1.17 -13.14
N CYS A 109 -9.40 1.74 -14.09
CA CYS A 109 -8.39 2.76 -13.78
C CYS A 109 -8.72 4.10 -14.41
N ASP A 110 -8.53 5.18 -13.64
CA ASP A 110 -8.66 6.56 -14.11
C ASP A 110 -7.38 7.33 -13.79
N LEU A 111 -6.76 7.89 -14.83
CA LEU A 111 -5.68 8.86 -14.62
C LEU A 111 -6.30 10.22 -14.39
N ARG A 112 -5.80 10.95 -13.39
CA ARG A 112 -6.31 12.26 -13.02
C ARG A 112 -5.18 13.25 -12.83
N GLU A 113 -5.48 14.49 -13.15
CA GLU A 113 -4.62 15.64 -12.83
C GLU A 113 -5.50 16.70 -12.22
N GLN A 114 -5.19 17.14 -11.01
CA GLN A 114 -6.02 18.07 -10.27
C GLN A 114 -5.11 18.94 -9.40
N ASN A 115 -5.15 20.25 -9.61
CA ASN A 115 -4.32 21.22 -8.87
C ASN A 115 -2.83 20.86 -8.92
N GLY A 116 -2.34 20.45 -10.11
CA GLY A 116 -0.95 20.07 -10.30
C GLY A 116 -0.59 18.70 -9.74
N LYS A 117 -1.54 17.98 -9.14
CA LYS A 117 -1.31 16.64 -8.62
C LYS A 117 -1.78 15.59 -9.61
N ARG A 118 -0.88 14.67 -9.94
CA ARG A 118 -1.18 13.55 -10.83
C ARG A 118 -1.43 12.30 -10.02
N SER A 119 -2.46 11.56 -10.40
CA SER A 119 -2.81 10.34 -9.68
C SER A 119 -3.47 9.34 -10.60
N MET A 120 -3.50 8.08 -10.15
CA MET A 120 -4.31 7.04 -10.77
C MET A 120 -5.25 6.48 -9.72
N VAL A 121 -6.53 6.43 -10.04
CA VAL A 121 -7.53 5.77 -9.19
C VAL A 121 -7.76 4.37 -9.73
N VAL A 122 -7.67 3.37 -8.86
CA VAL A 122 -8.04 2.00 -9.16
C VAL A 122 -9.31 1.68 -8.39
N LYS A 123 -10.38 1.34 -9.11
CA LYS A 123 -11.68 1.04 -8.51
C LYS A 123 -11.73 -0.39 -7.99
N ASP A 124 -12.71 -0.68 -7.14
CA ASP A 124 -12.97 -2.00 -6.59
C ASP A 124 -11.78 -2.57 -5.80
N VAL A 125 -11.17 -1.71 -4.99
CA VAL A 125 -10.12 -2.07 -4.04
C VAL A 125 -10.66 -1.72 -2.66
N THR A 126 -11.10 -2.73 -1.91
CA THR A 126 -11.78 -2.52 -0.63
C THR A 126 -10.93 -2.88 0.58
N THR A 127 -9.89 -3.68 0.39
CA THR A 127 -9.01 -4.13 1.49
C THR A 127 -7.56 -3.84 1.16
N VAL A 128 -6.72 -3.83 2.20
CA VAL A 128 -5.27 -3.70 2.01
C VAL A 128 -4.73 -4.92 1.27
N GLU A 129 -5.27 -6.11 1.53
CA GLU A 129 -4.89 -7.31 0.80
C GLU A 129 -5.10 -7.15 -0.70
N GLU A 130 -6.27 -6.63 -1.10
CA GLU A 130 -6.54 -6.36 -2.51
C GLU A 130 -5.60 -5.29 -3.08
N ALA A 131 -5.32 -4.25 -2.29
CA ALA A 131 -4.39 -3.20 -2.69
C ALA A 131 -2.99 -3.76 -2.95
N VAL A 132 -2.49 -4.62 -2.06
CA VAL A 132 -1.20 -5.30 -2.23
C VAL A 132 -1.21 -6.13 -3.51
N SER A 133 -2.28 -6.89 -3.77
CA SER A 133 -2.39 -7.70 -4.98
C SER A 133 -2.33 -6.85 -6.25
N VAL A 134 -3.00 -5.70 -6.25
CA VAL A 134 -2.96 -4.77 -7.39
C VAL A 134 -1.53 -4.26 -7.60
N LEU A 135 -0.87 -3.79 -6.54
CA LEU A 135 0.48 -3.28 -6.66
C LEU A 135 1.47 -4.36 -7.11
N GLN A 136 1.30 -5.59 -6.64
CA GLN A 136 2.11 -6.72 -7.08
C GLN A 136 1.95 -6.94 -8.59
N GLU A 137 0.72 -6.88 -9.08
CA GLU A 137 0.46 -7.04 -10.51
C GLU A 137 1.10 -5.90 -11.32
N ILE A 138 0.99 -4.67 -10.83
CA ILE A 138 1.62 -3.51 -11.51
C ILE A 138 3.15 -3.69 -11.57
N VAL A 139 3.76 -4.06 -10.45
CA VAL A 139 5.22 -4.27 -10.40
C VAL A 139 5.66 -5.36 -11.39
N ALA A 140 4.81 -6.36 -11.61
CA ALA A 140 5.11 -7.48 -12.51
C ALA A 140 4.81 -7.19 -13.99
N MET A 141 4.23 -6.02 -14.31
CA MET A 141 3.93 -5.67 -15.70
C MET A 141 5.21 -5.55 -16.54
N GLN A 142 5.11 -5.96 -17.80
CA GLN A 142 6.20 -5.83 -18.75
C GLN A 142 6.13 -4.46 -19.43
N VAL A 143 7.30 -3.84 -19.60
CA VAL A 143 7.41 -2.53 -20.25
C VAL A 143 8.47 -2.66 -21.35
N GLU A 144 8.11 -2.25 -22.55
CA GLU A 144 9.05 -2.22 -23.66
C GLU A 144 10.02 -1.04 -23.49
N GLU A 145 11.27 -1.30 -23.75
CA GLU A 145 12.32 -0.26 -23.74
C GLU A 145 12.41 0.48 -25.07
#